data_b5e2b159abda48ba19bb8591d61c58ad
#
_entry.id   b5e2b159abda48ba19bb8591d61c58ad
#
_cell.length_a   1.000
_cell.length_b   1.000
_cell.length_c   1.000
_cell.angle_alpha   90.00
_cell.angle_beta   90.00
_cell.angle_gamma   90.00
#
_symmetry.space_group_name_H-M   'P 1'
#
loop_
_entity.id
_entity.type
_entity.pdbx_description
1 polymer ?
#
loop_
_entity_poly.entity_id
_entity_poly.type
_entity_poly.pdbx_seq_one_letter_code
_entity_poly.pdbx_strand_id
1 'polypeptide(L)'
;MPLWTAPSTPVIDRVRTAHKDNVGTEPAHIASAPATWSLIGEHIDHYGGIAIMGLSDLRAAVGVSPRHDGTVTVRCLNADGGTSEDFITLDKISALAAE
;
A
#
# COMPACT_ATOMS: atom_id res chain seq x y z
N MET A 1 -21.01 -10.02 -16.33
CA MET A 1 -20.57 -8.63 -16.10
C MET A 1 -19.69 -8.57 -14.88
N PRO A 2 -18.48 -8.04 -14.97
CA PRO A 2 -17.61 -7.97 -13.78
C PRO A 2 -18.20 -7.01 -12.75
N LEU A 3 -18.09 -7.38 -11.47
CA LEU A 3 -18.50 -6.54 -10.36
C LEU A 3 -17.55 -5.36 -10.14
N TRP A 4 -16.36 -5.45 -10.70
CA TRP A 4 -15.33 -4.46 -10.56
C TRP A 4 -14.45 -4.44 -11.81
N THR A 5 -14.08 -3.26 -12.24
CA THR A 5 -13.19 -3.08 -13.40
C THR A 5 -11.89 -2.46 -12.93
N ALA A 6 -10.78 -3.10 -13.28
CA ALA A 6 -9.46 -2.60 -12.95
C ALA A 6 -9.21 -1.26 -13.67
N PRO A 7 -8.57 -0.28 -13.02
CA PRO A 7 -8.15 0.94 -13.68
C PRO A 7 -7.23 0.65 -14.86
N SER A 8 -7.37 1.41 -15.94
CA SER A 8 -6.53 1.24 -17.14
C SER A 8 -5.11 1.75 -16.95
N THR A 9 -4.90 2.68 -16.01
CA THR A 9 -3.59 3.25 -15.73
C THR A 9 -2.82 2.34 -14.78
N PRO A 10 -1.54 2.02 -15.06
CA PRO A 10 -0.73 1.24 -14.13
C PRO A 10 -0.68 1.86 -12.74
N VAL A 11 -0.71 1.03 -11.70
CA VAL A 11 -0.78 1.50 -10.32
C VAL A 11 0.44 2.34 -9.93
N ILE A 12 1.62 2.02 -10.46
CA ILE A 12 2.84 2.80 -10.20
C ILE A 12 2.68 4.24 -10.70
N ASP A 13 2.11 4.42 -11.89
CA ASP A 13 1.91 5.75 -12.46
C ASP A 13 0.85 6.53 -11.67
N ARG A 14 -0.19 5.85 -11.20
CA ARG A 14 -1.21 6.47 -10.35
C ARG A 14 -0.62 6.97 -9.04
N VAL A 15 0.22 6.16 -8.41
CA VAL A 15 0.89 6.53 -7.15
C VAL A 15 1.86 7.68 -7.38
N ARG A 16 2.64 7.65 -8.47
CA ARG A 16 3.57 8.73 -8.79
C ARG A 16 2.84 10.05 -8.99
N THR A 17 1.75 10.04 -9.75
CA THR A 17 0.94 11.23 -10.00
C THR A 17 0.32 11.76 -8.71
N ALA A 18 -0.27 10.89 -7.90
CA ALA A 18 -0.89 11.28 -6.63
C ALA A 18 0.13 11.88 -5.67
N HIS A 19 1.32 11.30 -5.59
CA HIS A 19 2.39 11.84 -4.74
C HIS A 19 2.82 13.22 -5.20
N LYS A 20 3.03 13.40 -6.50
CA LYS A 20 3.43 14.67 -7.08
C LYS A 20 2.37 15.74 -6.85
N ASP A 21 1.09 15.40 -7.01
CA ASP A 21 -0.01 16.35 -6.81
C ASP A 21 -0.15 16.80 -5.36
N ASN A 22 0.14 15.91 -4.41
CA ASN A 22 -0.07 16.18 -2.99
C ASN A 22 1.17 16.72 -2.28
N VAL A 23 2.36 16.35 -2.73
CA VAL A 23 3.62 16.75 -2.10
C VAL A 23 4.36 17.79 -2.94
N GLY A 24 4.10 17.84 -4.24
CA GLY A 24 4.74 18.77 -5.18
C GLY A 24 6.00 18.22 -5.82
N THR A 25 6.46 17.05 -5.42
CA THR A 25 7.64 16.39 -5.97
C THR A 25 7.33 14.94 -6.25
N GLU A 26 8.14 14.31 -7.11
CA GLU A 26 8.05 12.88 -7.34
C GLU A 26 8.49 12.12 -6.08
N PRO A 27 7.96 10.90 -5.85
CA PRO A 27 8.39 10.10 -4.71
C PRO A 27 9.86 9.72 -4.83
N ALA A 28 10.56 9.70 -3.69
CA ALA A 28 11.96 9.29 -3.65
C ALA A 28 12.11 7.80 -3.98
N HIS A 29 11.14 6.99 -3.54
CA HIS A 29 11.11 5.56 -3.79
C HIS A 29 9.69 5.12 -4.08
N ILE A 30 9.53 4.15 -5.00
CA ILE A 30 8.26 3.49 -5.28
C ILE A 30 8.48 1.99 -5.21
N ALA A 31 7.58 1.29 -4.56
CA ALA A 31 7.54 -0.16 -4.54
C ALA A 31 6.14 -0.63 -4.91
N SER A 32 6.05 -1.76 -5.54
CA SER A 32 4.77 -2.39 -5.85
C SER A 32 4.85 -3.89 -5.61
N ALA A 33 3.70 -4.48 -5.31
CA ALA A 33 3.59 -5.91 -5.10
C ALA A 33 2.25 -6.40 -5.65
N PRO A 34 2.23 -7.63 -6.21
CA PRO A 34 0.97 -8.19 -6.66
C PRO A 34 0.12 -8.65 -5.49
N ALA A 35 -1.19 -8.69 -5.70
CA ALA A 35 -2.09 -9.37 -4.77
C ALA A 35 -1.81 -10.86 -4.81
N THR A 36 -2.02 -11.54 -3.70
CA THR A 36 -1.86 -12.97 -3.59
C THR A 36 -3.21 -13.65 -3.36
N TRP A 37 -3.27 -14.93 -3.70
CA TRP A 37 -4.43 -15.75 -3.39
C TRP A 37 -3.95 -17.13 -2.94
N SER A 38 -4.73 -17.76 -2.06
CA SER A 38 -4.43 -19.08 -1.55
C SER A 38 -5.37 -20.10 -2.20
N LEU A 39 -4.78 -21.09 -2.88
CA LEU A 39 -5.57 -22.19 -3.42
C LEU A 39 -5.93 -23.16 -2.30
N ILE A 40 -4.95 -23.50 -1.46
CA ILE A 40 -5.14 -24.38 -0.31
C ILE A 40 -4.04 -24.07 0.71
N GLY A 41 -4.35 -24.22 1.99
CA GLY A 41 -3.39 -24.08 3.08
C GLY A 41 -3.39 -22.74 3.77
N GLU A 42 -4.45 -21.94 3.67
CA GLU A 42 -4.58 -20.72 4.45
C GLU A 42 -4.53 -21.04 5.95
N HIS A 43 -3.80 -20.20 6.69
CA HIS A 43 -3.56 -20.37 8.14
C HIS A 43 -2.74 -21.61 8.53
N ILE A 44 -2.21 -22.35 7.57
CA ILE A 44 -1.42 -23.56 7.85
C ILE A 44 0.00 -23.22 8.32
N ASP A 45 0.45 -22.01 8.07
CA ASP A 45 1.77 -21.53 8.48
C ASP A 45 1.98 -21.61 9.99
N HIS A 46 0.91 -21.48 10.79
CA HIS A 46 0.97 -21.66 12.24
C HIS A 46 1.34 -23.07 12.66
N TYR A 47 1.16 -24.03 11.77
CA TYR A 47 1.39 -25.45 12.05
C TYR A 47 2.57 -26.03 11.25
N GLY A 48 3.29 -25.18 10.53
CA GLY A 48 4.41 -25.64 9.73
C GLY A 48 4.04 -26.44 8.49
N GLY A 49 2.82 -26.26 8.00
CA GLY A 49 2.34 -26.98 6.82
C GLY A 49 2.78 -26.36 5.50
N ILE A 50 2.28 -26.91 4.40
CA ILE A 50 2.54 -26.45 3.04
C ILE A 50 1.29 -25.79 2.48
N ALA A 51 1.47 -24.61 1.88
CA ALA A 51 0.40 -23.90 1.20
C ALA A 51 0.72 -23.80 -0.29
N ILE A 52 -0.31 -23.79 -1.13
CA ILE A 52 -0.20 -23.51 -2.55
C ILE A 52 -0.84 -22.15 -2.81
N MET A 53 -0.05 -21.21 -3.29
CA MET A 53 -0.48 -19.84 -3.50
C MET A 53 -0.15 -19.38 -4.91
N GLY A 54 -0.91 -18.38 -5.37
CA GLY A 54 -0.68 -17.75 -6.66
C GLY A 54 -0.62 -16.24 -6.53
N LEU A 55 -0.20 -15.62 -7.61
CA LEU A 55 -0.14 -14.17 -7.72
C LEU A 55 -1.18 -13.68 -8.72
N SER A 56 -1.77 -12.53 -8.40
CA SER A 56 -2.69 -11.83 -9.30
C SER A 56 -1.94 -10.76 -10.08
N ASP A 57 -2.46 -10.36 -11.23
CA ASP A 57 -1.97 -9.19 -11.95
C ASP A 57 -2.47 -7.87 -11.36
N LEU A 58 -3.36 -7.93 -10.37
CA LEU A 58 -3.72 -6.77 -9.56
C LEU A 58 -2.58 -6.44 -8.61
N ARG A 59 -2.14 -5.19 -8.62
CA ARG A 59 -0.98 -4.78 -7.84
C ARG A 59 -1.34 -3.59 -6.95
N ALA A 60 -0.69 -3.53 -5.80
CA ALA A 60 -0.65 -2.35 -4.95
C ALA A 60 0.71 -1.68 -5.10
N ALA A 61 0.73 -0.37 -4.98
CA ALA A 61 1.98 0.38 -5.04
C ALA A 61 2.01 1.45 -3.95
N VAL A 62 3.21 1.75 -3.46
CA VAL A 62 3.45 2.78 -2.46
C VAL A 62 4.60 3.65 -2.92
N GLY A 63 4.38 4.96 -2.93
CA GLY A 63 5.42 5.94 -3.14
C GLY A 63 5.77 6.61 -1.81
N VAL A 64 7.05 6.76 -1.52
CA VAL A 64 7.50 7.35 -0.26
C VAL A 64 8.54 8.43 -0.51
N SER A 65 8.52 9.44 0.35
CA SER A 65 9.55 10.47 0.42
C SER A 65 9.87 10.76 1.87
N PRO A 66 11.14 11.07 2.19
CA PRO A 66 11.51 11.40 3.56
C PRO A 66 10.92 12.74 3.99
N ARG A 67 10.63 12.84 5.28
CA ARG A 67 10.24 14.09 5.94
C ARG A 67 11.19 14.33 7.11
N HIS A 68 11.31 15.60 7.50
CA HIS A 68 12.23 16.00 8.55
C HIS A 68 11.52 16.67 9.74
N ASP A 69 10.19 16.57 9.80
CA ASP A 69 9.37 17.20 10.84
C ASP A 69 8.87 16.21 11.91
N GLY A 70 9.39 15.00 11.92
CA GLY A 70 9.01 14.00 12.92
C GLY A 70 7.60 13.42 12.72
N THR A 71 7.03 13.58 11.56
CA THR A 71 5.66 13.11 11.25
C THR A 71 5.69 12.09 10.13
N VAL A 72 4.91 11.02 10.30
CA VAL A 72 4.64 10.06 9.23
C VAL A 72 3.20 10.27 8.75
N THR A 73 3.03 10.58 7.48
CA THR A 73 1.71 10.74 6.86
C THR A 73 1.50 9.66 5.82
N VAL A 74 0.36 9.00 5.88
CA VAL A 74 -0.05 7.99 4.89
C VAL A 74 -1.31 8.51 4.19
N ARG A 75 -1.25 8.54 2.87
CA ARG A 75 -2.40 8.90 2.05
C ARG A 75 -2.72 7.75 1.13
N CYS A 76 -3.96 7.26 1.19
CA CYS A 76 -4.43 6.16 0.38
C CYS A 76 -5.32 6.67 -0.74
N LEU A 77 -5.07 6.19 -1.96
CA LEU A 77 -5.91 6.45 -3.12
C LEU A 77 -6.76 5.21 -3.37
N ASN A 78 -8.06 5.36 -3.22
CA ASN A 78 -9.00 4.26 -3.42
C ASN A 78 -9.28 4.04 -4.91
N ALA A 79 -9.79 2.86 -5.25
CA ALA A 79 -10.11 2.51 -6.62
C ALA A 79 -11.21 3.42 -7.22
N ASP A 80 -12.08 3.97 -6.39
CA ASP A 80 -13.16 4.88 -6.83
C ASP A 80 -12.70 6.33 -7.01
N GLY A 81 -11.42 6.61 -6.80
CA GLY A 81 -10.87 7.96 -6.87
C GLY A 81 -10.92 8.72 -5.56
N GLY A 82 -11.54 8.16 -4.51
CA GLY A 82 -11.53 8.76 -3.19
C GLY A 82 -10.17 8.65 -2.53
N THR A 83 -9.89 9.51 -1.57
CA THR A 83 -8.64 9.48 -0.82
C THR A 83 -8.93 9.47 0.67
N SER A 84 -8.04 8.83 1.42
CA SER A 84 -8.04 8.87 2.87
C SER A 84 -6.63 9.21 3.34
N GLU A 85 -6.54 9.89 4.46
CA GLU A 85 -5.25 10.34 5.00
C GLU A 85 -5.23 10.13 6.51
N ASP A 86 -4.09 9.67 6.99
CA ASP A 86 -3.82 9.55 8.41
C ASP A 86 -2.38 9.96 8.68
N PHE A 87 -2.10 10.37 9.91
CA PHE A 87 -0.74 10.74 10.28
C PHE A 87 -0.47 10.38 11.73
N ILE A 88 0.81 10.22 12.06
CA ILE A 88 1.27 9.97 13.42
C ILE A 88 2.61 10.65 13.61
N THR A 89 2.85 11.17 14.80
CA THR A 89 4.16 11.73 15.16
C THR A 89 5.07 10.64 15.74
N LEU A 90 6.38 10.80 15.61
CA LEU A 90 7.34 9.80 16.05
C LEU A 90 7.28 9.54 17.55
N ASP A 91 7.01 10.56 18.36
CA ASP A 91 6.85 10.39 19.79
C ASP A 91 5.65 9.51 20.14
N LYS A 92 4.55 9.63 19.40
CA LYS A 92 3.38 8.74 19.58
C LYS A 92 3.66 7.31 19.17
N ILE A 93 4.46 7.10 18.13
CA ILE A 93 4.88 5.75 17.74
C ILE A 93 5.64 5.08 18.87
N SER A 94 6.58 5.81 19.49
CA SER A 94 7.33 5.29 20.62
C SER A 94 6.42 4.93 21.80
N ALA A 95 5.43 5.76 22.09
CA ALA A 95 4.47 5.49 23.16
C ALA A 95 3.64 4.24 22.88
N LEU A 96 3.17 4.06 21.64
CA LEU A 96 2.42 2.87 21.24
C LEU A 96 3.27 1.60 21.29
N ALA A 97 4.53 1.70 20.91
CA ALA A 97 5.44 0.56 20.94
C ALA A 97 5.78 0.11 22.37
N ALA A 98 5.66 1.01 23.34
CA ALA A 98 5.92 0.71 24.76
C ALA A 98 4.72 0.02 25.46
N GLU A 99 3.55 0.01 24.84
CA GLU A 99 2.38 -0.72 25.35
C GLU A 99 2.50 -2.20 25.02
#